data_77e92c1e3035df90a2107ba39d8a2f91
#
_entry.id   77e92c1e3035df90a2107ba39d8a2f91
#
_cell.length_a   1.000
_cell.length_b   1.000
_cell.length_c   1.000
_cell.angle_alpha   90.00
_cell.angle_beta   90.00
_cell.angle_gamma   90.00
#
_symmetry.space_group_name_H-M   'P 1'
#
loop_
_entity.id
_entity.type
_entity.pdbx_description
1 polymer ?
#
loop_
_entity_poly.entity_id
_entity_poly.type
_entity_poly.pdbx_seq_one_letter_code
_entity_poly.pdbx_strand_id
1 'polypeptide(L)' 'MSRLPMVFGLGILGLALIESLVLIGFVIAFWLRNVAAG' A
#
# COMPACT_ATOMS: atom_id res chain seq x y z
N MET A 1 0.56 28.93 -6.51
CA MET A 1 -0.36 28.35 -5.65
C MET A 1 -0.88 27.01 -6.04
N SER A 2 -1.27 26.84 -7.25
CA SER A 2 -1.90 25.61 -7.66
C SER A 2 -0.99 24.40 -7.63
N ARG A 3 0.31 24.59 -7.61
CA ARG A 3 1.23 23.46 -7.62
C ARG A 3 1.31 22.74 -6.29
N LEU A 4 1.18 23.50 -5.20
CA LEU A 4 1.29 22.90 -3.86
C LEU A 4 0.25 21.82 -3.62
N PRO A 5 -1.04 22.06 -3.89
CA PRO A 5 -2.02 20.99 -3.68
C PRO A 5 -1.81 19.81 -4.61
N MET A 6 -1.33 20.06 -5.83
CA MET A 6 -1.07 18.98 -6.76
C MET A 6 0.08 18.10 -6.31
N VAL A 7 1.18 18.72 -5.92
CA VAL A 7 2.35 17.98 -5.42
C VAL A 7 1.98 17.19 -4.17
N PHE A 8 1.23 17.82 -3.29
CA PHE A 8 0.79 17.18 -2.06
C PHE A 8 -0.09 15.97 -2.37
N GLY A 9 -1.02 16.12 -3.30
CA GLY A 9 -1.89 15.03 -3.69
C GLY A 9 -1.12 13.88 -4.32
N LEU A 10 -0.14 14.18 -5.16
CA LEU A 10 0.68 13.14 -5.77
C LEU A 10 1.49 12.39 -4.73
N GLY A 11 1.99 13.11 -3.74
CA GLY A 11 2.72 12.47 -2.66
C GLY A 11 1.85 11.53 -1.86
N ILE A 12 0.63 11.95 -1.55
CA ILE A 12 -0.32 11.12 -0.81
C ILE A 12 -0.70 9.90 -1.64
N LEU A 13 -0.92 10.10 -2.94
CA LEU A 13 -1.23 8.98 -3.83
C LEU A 13 -0.11 7.95 -3.85
N GLY A 14 1.12 8.43 -3.94
CA GLY A 14 2.26 7.53 -3.93
C GLY A 14 2.35 6.73 -2.64
N LEU A 15 2.14 7.39 -1.51
CA LEU A 15 2.14 6.73 -0.22
C LEU A 15 1.02 5.69 -0.13
N ALA A 16 -0.15 6.05 -0.62
CA ALA A 16 -1.29 5.14 -0.58
C ALA A 16 -1.02 3.90 -1.42
N LEU A 17 -0.39 4.07 -2.58
CA LEU A 17 -0.06 2.93 -3.44
C LEU A 17 0.95 2.01 -2.76
N ILE A 18 1.99 2.58 -2.17
CA ILE A 18 3.00 1.78 -1.49
C ILE A 18 2.38 1.07 -0.30
N GLU A 19 1.57 1.76 0.46
CA GLU A 19 0.93 1.18 1.62
C GLU A 19 -0.02 0.06 1.22
N SER A 20 -0.76 0.25 0.13
CA SER A 20 -1.66 -0.80 -0.36
C SER A 20 -0.88 -2.05 -0.75
N LEU A 21 0.25 -1.88 -1.43
CA LEU A 21 1.09 -3.00 -1.80
C LEU A 21 1.58 -3.75 -0.57
N VAL A 22 1.98 -3.02 0.46
CA VAL A 22 2.43 -3.64 1.70
C VAL A 22 1.30 -4.43 2.35
N LEU A 23 0.10 -3.87 2.38
CA LEU A 23 -1.05 -4.56 2.95
C LEU A 23 -1.39 -5.82 2.19
N ILE A 24 -1.38 -5.74 0.87
CA ILE A 24 -1.64 -6.93 0.05
C ILE A 24 -0.58 -7.98 0.30
N GLY A 25 0.67 -7.57 0.40
CA GLY A 25 1.75 -8.49 0.70
C GLY A 25 1.55 -9.20 2.04
N PHE A 26 1.13 -8.46 3.05
CA PHE A 26 0.87 -9.04 4.37
C PHE A 26 -0.29 -10.03 4.32
N VAL A 27 -1.36 -9.68 3.62
CA VAL A 27 -2.53 -10.55 3.51
C VAL A 27 -2.15 -11.86 2.82
N ILE A 28 -1.42 -11.76 1.73
CA ILE A 28 -1.00 -12.95 0.99
C ILE A 28 -0.07 -13.80 1.84
N ALA A 29 0.89 -13.17 2.48
CA ALA A 29 1.84 -13.90 3.32
C ALA A 29 1.13 -14.61 4.47
N PHE A 30 0.18 -13.93 5.09
CA PHE A 30 -0.59 -14.50 6.18
C PHE A 30 -1.39 -15.71 5.70
N TRP A 31 -2.02 -15.54 4.54
CA TRP A 31 -2.82 -16.63 3.98
C TRP A 31 -1.96 -17.84 3.67
N LEU A 32 -0.84 -17.62 2.99
CA LEU A 32 0.08 -18.70 2.65
C LEU A 32 0.58 -19.41 3.89
N ARG A 33 0.91 -18.65 4.91
CA ARG A 33 1.37 -19.21 6.17
C ARG A 33 0.30 -20.11 6.79
N ASN A 34 -0.95 -19.66 6.78
CA ASN A 34 -2.04 -20.45 7.35
C ASN A 34 -2.27 -21.72 6.55
N VAL A 35 -2.23 -21.61 5.23
CA VAL A 35 -2.41 -22.79 4.38
C VAL A 35 -1.28 -23.78 4.60
N ALA A 36 -0.06 -23.29 4.69
CA ALA A 36 1.11 -24.16 4.89
C ALA A 36 1.10 -24.80 6.28
N ALA A 37 0.61 -24.08 7.28
CA ALA A 37 0.54 -24.60 8.62
C ALA A 37 -0.56 -25.65 8.77
N GLY A 38 -1.49 -25.63 7.84
CA GLY A 38 -2.57 -26.58 7.86
C GLY A 38 -3.70 -26.13 8.71
#